data_f4db6eaeac4071a5b93c454fc8ffb5df
#
_entry.id   f4db6eaeac4071a5b93c454fc8ffb5df
#
_cell.length_a   1.000
_cell.length_b   1.000
_cell.length_c   1.000
_cell.angle_alpha   90.00
_cell.angle_beta   90.00
_cell.angle_gamma   90.00
#
_symmetry.space_group_name_H-M   'P 1'
#
loop_
_entity.id
_entity.type
_entity.pdbx_description
1 polymer ?
#
loop_
_entity_poly.entity_id
_entity_poly.type
_entity_poly.pdbx_seq_one_letter_code
_entity_poly.pdbx_strand_id
1 'polypeptide(L)'
;MNDSLELIRETIGDCQRCRLCKQRNTIVFGSGNPRAELVFVGEGPGRDEDIQGLPFVGRAGKLLTQMIEAMGLKREDVYICNVVKCRPPENRAPEPDEMETCSPFLYRQLAVINPKAIVCLGAIAFQAIYGEKQSISRLRGQWLEFRGIPMMGTYHPAYLLRNPNAKADVWEDLKKVMAHLGLKVPSRS
;
A
#
# COMPACT_ATOMS: atom_id res chain seq x y z
N MET A 1 -19.86 -1.63 19.00
CA MET A 1 -18.46 -2.09 19.23
C MET A 1 -17.54 -1.42 18.21
N ASN A 2 -16.45 -0.79 18.68
CA ASN A 2 -15.50 -0.15 17.78
C ASN A 2 -14.66 -1.19 17.07
N ASP A 3 -14.34 -0.97 15.79
CA ASP A 3 -13.47 -1.83 15.02
C ASP A 3 -12.01 -1.69 15.47
N SER A 4 -11.19 -2.70 15.21
CA SER A 4 -9.77 -2.70 15.54
C SER A 4 -9.01 -3.57 14.54
N LEU A 5 -7.68 -3.37 14.44
CA LEU A 5 -6.85 -4.21 13.59
C LEU A 5 -6.91 -5.68 14.03
N GLU A 6 -6.97 -5.95 15.34
CA GLU A 6 -7.11 -7.30 15.88
C GLU A 6 -8.43 -7.94 15.44
N LEU A 7 -9.54 -7.20 15.55
CA LEU A 7 -10.85 -7.69 15.13
C LEU A 7 -10.90 -7.96 13.62
N ILE A 8 -10.27 -7.10 12.82
CA ILE A 8 -10.19 -7.29 11.36
C ILE A 8 -9.40 -8.56 11.05
N ARG A 9 -8.27 -8.76 11.71
CA ARG A 9 -7.44 -9.97 11.55
C ARG A 9 -8.22 -11.22 11.93
N GLU A 10 -8.92 -11.19 13.04
CA GLU A 10 -9.77 -12.32 13.49
C GLU A 10 -10.90 -12.60 12.50
N THR A 11 -11.52 -11.54 11.96
CA THR A 11 -12.58 -11.67 10.95
C THR A 11 -12.07 -12.32 9.67
N ILE A 12 -10.86 -11.95 9.23
CA ILE A 12 -10.23 -12.58 8.07
C ILE A 12 -10.00 -14.06 8.35
N GLY A 13 -9.42 -14.40 9.52
CA GLY A 13 -9.14 -15.76 9.91
C GLY A 13 -8.35 -16.53 8.86
N ASP A 14 -8.66 -17.80 8.67
CA ASP A 14 -8.17 -18.61 7.54
C ASP A 14 -9.09 -18.40 6.33
N CYS A 15 -8.99 -17.25 5.71
CA CYS A 15 -9.93 -16.74 4.71
C CYS A 15 -10.04 -17.64 3.49
N GLN A 16 -11.27 -17.99 3.13
CA GLN A 16 -11.58 -18.76 1.93
C GLN A 16 -12.61 -18.05 1.04
N ARG A 17 -12.68 -16.71 1.14
CA ARG A 17 -13.70 -15.92 0.45
C ARG A 17 -13.49 -15.80 -1.05
N CYS A 18 -12.25 -15.95 -1.54
CA CYS A 18 -11.96 -15.92 -2.97
C CYS A 18 -10.94 -16.99 -3.34
N ARG A 19 -10.75 -17.18 -4.66
CA ARG A 19 -9.89 -18.27 -5.19
C ARG A 19 -8.41 -18.13 -4.80
N LEU A 20 -7.97 -16.96 -4.37
CA LEU A 20 -6.57 -16.77 -3.97
C LEU A 20 -6.17 -17.61 -2.76
N CYS A 21 -7.14 -18.06 -1.98
CA CYS A 21 -6.88 -18.94 -0.83
C CYS A 21 -6.25 -20.28 -1.22
N LYS A 22 -6.44 -20.73 -2.45
CA LYS A 22 -6.05 -22.08 -2.88
C LYS A 22 -4.54 -22.26 -3.03
N GLN A 23 -3.81 -21.20 -3.39
CA GLN A 23 -2.39 -21.30 -3.70
C GLN A 23 -1.50 -20.46 -2.77
N ARG A 24 -2.09 -19.64 -1.91
CA ARG A 24 -1.29 -18.89 -0.94
C ARG A 24 -0.66 -19.80 0.10
N ASN A 25 0.50 -19.40 0.61
CA ASN A 25 1.09 -20.03 1.79
C ASN A 25 0.64 -19.30 3.07
N THR A 26 0.60 -17.98 3.06
CA THR A 26 0.16 -17.18 4.21
C THR A 26 -0.78 -16.06 3.78
N ILE A 27 -1.54 -15.53 4.75
CA ILE A 27 -2.28 -14.29 4.58
C ILE A 27 -1.36 -13.16 5.03
N VAL A 28 -1.18 -12.16 4.15
CA VAL A 28 -0.33 -10.98 4.42
C VAL A 28 -1.24 -9.83 4.83
N PHE A 29 -1.45 -9.66 6.12
CA PHE A 29 -2.41 -8.70 6.67
C PHE A 29 -1.96 -7.25 6.47
N GLY A 30 -0.71 -6.99 6.73
CA GLY A 30 -0.10 -5.67 6.79
C GLY A 30 0.82 -5.57 7.99
N SER A 31 1.61 -4.52 8.08
CA SER A 31 2.51 -4.32 9.21
C SER A 31 2.88 -2.85 9.40
N GLY A 32 3.24 -2.49 10.62
CA GLY A 32 3.71 -1.18 10.97
C GLY A 32 3.01 -0.62 12.20
N ASN A 33 3.01 0.70 12.30
CA ASN A 33 2.40 1.41 13.42
C ASN A 33 0.87 1.42 13.30
N PRO A 34 0.12 0.87 14.27
CA PRO A 34 -1.35 0.91 14.24
C PRO A 34 -1.94 2.32 14.28
N ARG A 35 -1.15 3.31 14.66
CA ARG A 35 -1.52 4.73 14.73
C ARG A 35 -0.70 5.57 13.76
N ALA A 36 -0.30 4.97 12.62
CA ALA A 36 0.52 5.64 11.65
C ALA A 36 -0.16 6.88 11.08
N GLU A 37 0.60 7.92 10.85
CA GLU A 37 0.13 9.11 10.14
C GLU A 37 0.15 8.91 8.62
N LEU A 38 0.89 7.90 8.15
CA LEU A 38 1.05 7.58 6.73
C LEU A 38 0.86 6.08 6.51
N VAL A 39 -0.02 5.74 5.56
CA VAL A 39 -0.22 4.36 5.13
C VAL A 39 0.16 4.23 3.66
N PHE A 40 0.99 3.24 3.35
CA PHE A 40 1.27 2.83 1.98
C PHE A 40 0.39 1.63 1.62
N VAL A 41 -0.26 1.71 0.46
CA VAL A 41 -1.13 0.64 -0.04
C VAL A 41 -0.57 0.14 -1.36
N GLY A 42 -0.24 -1.15 -1.40
CA GLY A 42 0.20 -1.84 -2.61
C GLY A 42 -0.87 -2.73 -3.19
N GLU A 43 -0.49 -3.47 -4.21
CA GLU A 43 -1.40 -4.34 -4.98
C GLU A 43 -1.69 -5.65 -4.24
N GLY A 44 -0.68 -6.45 -3.99
CA GLY A 44 -0.79 -7.74 -3.35
C GLY A 44 0.56 -8.37 -3.06
N PRO A 45 0.59 -9.47 -2.27
CA PRO A 45 1.83 -10.15 -1.92
C PRO A 45 2.48 -10.82 -3.13
N GLY A 46 3.80 -10.72 -3.21
CA GLY A 46 4.62 -11.55 -4.08
C GLY A 46 5.10 -12.81 -3.35
N ARG A 47 6.07 -13.50 -3.94
CA ARG A 47 6.61 -14.76 -3.41
C ARG A 47 7.19 -14.59 -2.00
N ASP A 48 8.07 -13.61 -1.82
CA ASP A 48 8.76 -13.45 -0.52
C ASP A 48 7.77 -13.05 0.58
N GLU A 49 6.80 -12.20 0.25
CA GLU A 49 5.73 -11.81 1.16
C GLU A 49 4.86 -13.00 1.57
N ASP A 50 4.52 -13.84 0.61
CA ASP A 50 3.72 -15.04 0.84
C ASP A 50 4.44 -16.05 1.75
N ILE A 51 5.77 -16.14 1.64
CA ILE A 51 6.58 -17.00 2.51
C ILE A 51 6.68 -16.43 3.92
N GLN A 52 6.91 -15.12 4.06
CA GLN A 52 7.20 -14.48 5.35
C GLN A 52 5.95 -13.99 6.08
N GLY A 53 4.84 -13.82 5.37
CA GLY A 53 3.60 -13.27 5.95
C GLY A 53 3.65 -11.77 6.20
N LEU A 54 4.62 -11.05 5.61
CA LEU A 54 4.81 -9.62 5.77
C LEU A 54 4.76 -8.90 4.43
N PRO A 55 4.20 -7.66 4.37
CA PRO A 55 4.13 -6.91 3.12
C PRO A 55 5.50 -6.32 2.76
N PHE A 56 5.78 -6.23 1.46
CA PHE A 56 6.94 -5.52 0.93
C PHE A 56 8.27 -5.92 1.59
N VAL A 57 8.64 -7.20 1.49
CA VAL A 57 9.91 -7.76 2.02
C VAL A 57 10.88 -8.20 0.92
N GLY A 58 10.42 -8.32 -0.35
CA GLY A 58 11.27 -8.64 -1.48
C GLY A 58 12.06 -7.42 -1.98
N ARG A 59 12.57 -7.50 -3.22
CA ARG A 59 13.36 -6.40 -3.81
C ARG A 59 12.60 -5.08 -3.86
N ALA A 60 11.35 -5.12 -4.30
CA ALA A 60 10.49 -3.94 -4.32
C ALA A 60 10.25 -3.41 -2.91
N GLY A 61 10.11 -4.30 -1.94
CA GLY A 61 9.96 -3.95 -0.53
C GLY A 61 11.18 -3.26 0.05
N LYS A 62 12.38 -3.71 -0.30
CA LYS A 62 13.62 -3.04 0.12
C LYS A 62 13.71 -1.63 -0.44
N LEU A 63 13.29 -1.44 -1.69
CA LEU A 63 13.25 -0.11 -2.29
C LEU A 63 12.23 0.77 -1.57
N LEU A 64 11.06 0.25 -1.22
CA LEU A 64 10.08 1.00 -0.45
C LEU A 64 10.66 1.43 0.91
N THR A 65 11.37 0.55 1.59
CA THR A 65 12.05 0.89 2.85
C THR A 65 13.04 2.05 2.65
N GLN A 66 13.84 2.03 1.59
CA GLN A 66 14.75 3.13 1.25
C GLN A 66 13.98 4.44 1.00
N MET A 67 12.85 4.37 0.31
CA MET A 67 11.99 5.53 0.07
C MET A 67 11.48 6.12 1.39
N ILE A 68 11.02 5.28 2.30
CA ILE A 68 10.53 5.69 3.62
C ILE A 68 11.67 6.35 4.42
N GLU A 69 12.84 5.76 4.41
CA GLU A 69 14.01 6.31 5.11
C GLU A 69 14.44 7.66 4.52
N ALA A 70 14.35 7.81 3.19
CA ALA A 70 14.62 9.08 2.52
C ALA A 70 13.65 10.18 2.94
N MET A 71 12.44 9.83 3.38
CA MET A 71 11.47 10.77 3.93
C MET A 71 11.80 11.17 5.38
N GLY A 72 12.79 10.57 6.00
CA GLY A 72 13.12 10.79 7.42
C GLY A 72 12.28 9.93 8.36
N LEU A 73 11.65 8.89 7.86
CA LEU A 73 10.82 7.98 8.63
C LEU A 73 11.47 6.60 8.69
N LYS A 74 11.04 5.80 9.66
CA LYS A 74 11.38 4.38 9.72
C LYS A 74 10.18 3.56 9.25
N ARG A 75 10.43 2.35 8.78
CA ARG A 75 9.38 1.46 8.34
C ARG A 75 8.33 1.20 9.43
N GLU A 76 8.77 1.11 10.68
CA GLU A 76 7.89 0.94 11.84
C GLU A 76 7.05 2.17 12.21
N ASP A 77 7.36 3.35 11.65
CA ASP A 77 6.58 4.57 11.87
C ASP A 77 5.34 4.64 11.00
N VAL A 78 5.35 3.97 9.86
CA VAL A 78 4.26 3.94 8.88
C VAL A 78 3.52 2.61 8.95
N TYR A 79 2.39 2.50 8.26
CA TYR A 79 1.71 1.23 8.07
C TYR A 79 1.73 0.87 6.59
N ILE A 80 1.97 -0.41 6.30
CA ILE A 80 2.07 -0.92 4.93
C ILE A 80 1.11 -2.10 4.78
N CYS A 81 0.29 -2.08 3.75
CA CYS A 81 -0.66 -3.15 3.44
C CYS A 81 -0.94 -3.20 1.95
N ASN A 82 -1.71 -4.17 1.52
CA ASN A 82 -2.07 -4.38 0.12
C ASN A 82 -3.59 -4.46 -0.04
N VAL A 83 -4.07 -4.26 -1.27
CA VAL A 83 -5.48 -4.40 -1.62
C VAL A 83 -5.94 -5.83 -1.40
N VAL A 84 -5.19 -6.82 -1.93
CA VAL A 84 -5.45 -8.23 -1.64
C VAL A 84 -4.42 -8.75 -0.65
N LYS A 85 -4.86 -9.68 0.21
CA LYS A 85 -4.04 -10.19 1.32
C LYS A 85 -3.38 -11.53 0.99
N CYS A 86 -3.69 -12.08 -0.16
CA CYS A 86 -3.19 -13.38 -0.61
C CYS A 86 -2.46 -13.21 -1.94
N ARG A 87 -1.36 -13.95 -2.13
CA ARG A 87 -0.58 -13.92 -3.35
C ARG A 87 -1.38 -14.47 -4.53
N PRO A 88 -1.56 -13.70 -5.61
CA PRO A 88 -2.11 -14.24 -6.86
C PRO A 88 -1.14 -15.26 -7.50
N PRO A 89 -1.68 -16.30 -8.18
CA PRO A 89 -0.83 -17.27 -8.88
C PRO A 89 0.15 -16.60 -9.84
N GLU A 90 1.41 -17.03 -9.80
CA GLU A 90 2.48 -16.52 -10.67
C GLU A 90 2.68 -14.99 -10.59
N ASN A 91 2.32 -14.39 -9.46
CA ASN A 91 2.40 -12.93 -9.24
C ASN A 91 1.59 -12.11 -10.26
N ARG A 92 0.54 -12.67 -10.85
CA ARG A 92 -0.32 -11.90 -11.74
C ARG A 92 -1.04 -10.78 -10.97
N ALA A 93 -1.60 -9.82 -11.70
CA ALA A 93 -2.46 -8.83 -11.08
C ALA A 93 -3.72 -9.50 -10.51
N PRO A 94 -4.27 -9.00 -9.40
CA PRO A 94 -5.54 -9.49 -8.88
C PRO A 94 -6.66 -9.23 -9.90
N GLU A 95 -7.59 -10.17 -9.99
CA GLU A 95 -8.78 -10.00 -10.80
C GLU A 95 -9.77 -9.05 -10.09
N PRO A 96 -10.67 -8.38 -10.84
CA PRO A 96 -11.63 -7.46 -10.23
C PRO A 96 -12.46 -8.05 -9.11
N ASP A 97 -12.92 -9.31 -9.25
CA ASP A 97 -13.71 -9.98 -8.22
C ASP A 97 -12.88 -10.30 -6.95
N GLU A 98 -11.60 -10.58 -7.13
CA GLU A 98 -10.68 -10.81 -6.02
C GLU A 98 -10.46 -9.51 -5.22
N MET A 99 -10.28 -8.40 -5.93
CA MET A 99 -10.16 -7.08 -5.30
C MET A 99 -11.46 -6.68 -4.58
N GLU A 100 -12.60 -6.87 -5.23
CA GLU A 100 -13.90 -6.54 -4.65
C GLU A 100 -14.16 -7.32 -3.36
N THR A 101 -13.78 -8.60 -3.33
CA THR A 101 -13.93 -9.45 -2.15
C THR A 101 -13.00 -9.05 -1.01
N CYS A 102 -11.76 -8.66 -1.31
CA CYS A 102 -10.72 -8.43 -0.30
C CYS A 102 -10.63 -6.97 0.15
N SER A 103 -10.88 -6.01 -0.72
CA SER A 103 -10.71 -4.58 -0.43
C SER A 103 -11.53 -4.06 0.76
N PRO A 104 -12.71 -4.61 1.12
CA PRO A 104 -13.39 -4.19 2.33
C PRO A 104 -12.54 -4.30 3.61
N PHE A 105 -11.66 -5.28 3.69
CA PHE A 105 -10.72 -5.40 4.82
C PHE A 105 -9.71 -4.25 4.84
N LEU A 106 -9.20 -3.87 3.66
CA LEU A 106 -8.33 -2.70 3.54
C LEU A 106 -9.07 -1.43 4.01
N TYR A 107 -10.31 -1.24 3.58
CA TYR A 107 -11.08 -0.04 3.96
C TYR A 107 -11.28 0.02 5.48
N ARG A 108 -11.53 -1.11 6.12
CA ARG A 108 -11.61 -1.20 7.58
C ARG A 108 -10.28 -0.85 8.25
N GLN A 109 -9.16 -1.36 7.71
CA GLN A 109 -7.83 -1.02 8.22
C GLN A 109 -7.57 0.50 8.15
N LEU A 110 -7.87 1.11 7.01
CA LEU A 110 -7.69 2.55 6.82
C LEU A 110 -8.58 3.37 7.79
N ALA A 111 -9.81 2.93 8.01
CA ALA A 111 -10.72 3.60 8.95
C ALA A 111 -10.19 3.52 10.40
N VAL A 112 -9.68 2.35 10.80
CA VAL A 112 -9.15 2.14 12.17
C VAL A 112 -7.86 2.94 12.39
N ILE A 113 -6.94 2.90 11.43
CA ILE A 113 -5.66 3.63 11.53
C ILE A 113 -5.90 5.14 11.45
N ASN A 114 -6.83 5.55 10.59
CA ASN A 114 -7.18 6.95 10.37
C ASN A 114 -5.95 7.84 10.14
N PRO A 115 -5.14 7.55 9.09
CA PRO A 115 -3.90 8.28 8.84
C PRO A 115 -4.18 9.70 8.35
N LYS A 116 -3.15 10.54 8.33
CA LYS A 116 -3.20 11.87 7.73
C LYS A 116 -3.04 11.83 6.21
N ALA A 117 -2.47 10.75 5.68
CA ALA A 117 -2.29 10.56 4.25
C ALA A 117 -2.22 9.08 3.89
N ILE A 118 -2.72 8.75 2.70
CA ILE A 118 -2.61 7.43 2.08
C ILE A 118 -1.80 7.60 0.80
N VAL A 119 -0.77 6.77 0.60
CA VAL A 119 -0.03 6.69 -0.65
C VAL A 119 -0.30 5.35 -1.32
N CYS A 120 -0.91 5.40 -2.50
CA CYS A 120 -1.20 4.22 -3.31
C CYS A 120 -0.03 3.95 -4.26
N LEU A 121 0.53 2.76 -4.16
CA LEU A 121 1.70 2.33 -4.94
C LEU A 121 1.23 1.57 -6.19
N GLY A 122 1.18 2.27 -7.31
CA GLY A 122 0.80 1.74 -8.60
C GLY A 122 -0.69 1.83 -8.93
N ALA A 123 -1.02 1.48 -10.16
CA ALA A 123 -2.36 1.68 -10.72
C ALA A 123 -3.45 0.84 -10.03
N ILE A 124 -3.14 -0.39 -9.65
CA ILE A 124 -4.11 -1.31 -9.04
C ILE A 124 -4.51 -0.81 -7.64
N ALA A 125 -3.54 -0.44 -6.81
CA ALA A 125 -3.82 0.12 -5.49
C ALA A 125 -4.59 1.45 -5.61
N PHE A 126 -4.18 2.29 -6.55
CA PHE A 126 -4.86 3.55 -6.82
C PHE A 126 -6.34 3.33 -7.21
N GLN A 127 -6.59 2.40 -8.13
CA GLN A 127 -7.95 2.07 -8.57
C GLN A 127 -8.83 1.58 -7.42
N ALA A 128 -8.30 0.74 -6.54
CA ALA A 128 -9.05 0.19 -5.40
C ALA A 128 -9.48 1.27 -4.42
N ILE A 129 -8.66 2.30 -4.22
CA ILE A 129 -8.94 3.39 -3.29
C ILE A 129 -9.76 4.49 -3.96
N TYR A 130 -9.37 4.89 -5.17
CA TYR A 130 -10.05 5.95 -5.91
C TYR A 130 -11.42 5.52 -6.45
N GLY A 131 -11.59 4.22 -6.74
CA GLY A 131 -12.85 3.64 -7.20
C GLY A 131 -12.99 3.54 -8.72
N GLU A 132 -12.08 4.11 -9.48
CA GLU A 132 -12.10 4.09 -10.93
C GLU A 132 -10.74 3.76 -11.51
N LYS A 133 -10.75 3.09 -12.67
CA LYS A 133 -9.52 2.80 -13.39
C LYS A 133 -8.98 4.10 -14.02
N GLN A 134 -7.80 4.51 -13.60
CA GLN A 134 -7.15 5.72 -14.07
C GLN A 134 -5.68 5.45 -14.39
N SER A 135 -5.11 6.27 -15.24
CA SER A 135 -3.68 6.21 -15.55
C SER A 135 -2.87 6.78 -14.38
N ILE A 136 -2.05 5.96 -13.76
CA ILE A 136 -1.18 6.39 -12.67
C ILE A 136 -0.15 7.44 -13.15
N SER A 137 0.32 7.33 -14.38
CA SER A 137 1.26 8.32 -14.94
C SER A 137 0.64 9.71 -15.08
N ARG A 138 -0.67 9.79 -15.21
CA ARG A 138 -1.39 11.08 -15.30
C ARG A 138 -1.79 11.63 -13.94
N LEU A 139 -2.17 10.76 -13.00
CA LEU A 139 -2.73 11.18 -11.71
C LEU A 139 -1.74 11.13 -10.56
N ARG A 140 -0.56 10.52 -10.72
CA ARG A 140 0.43 10.51 -9.66
C ARG A 140 0.74 11.92 -9.17
N GLY A 141 1.05 12.05 -7.90
CA GLY A 141 1.45 13.33 -7.31
C GLY A 141 0.32 14.33 -7.11
N GLN A 142 -0.92 13.95 -7.42
CA GLN A 142 -2.08 14.80 -7.18
C GLN A 142 -2.78 14.38 -5.89
N TRP A 143 -3.14 15.37 -5.07
CA TRP A 143 -3.93 15.13 -3.89
C TRP A 143 -5.39 14.88 -4.26
N LEU A 144 -5.89 13.73 -3.82
CA LEU A 144 -7.28 13.32 -3.92
C LEU A 144 -7.74 12.95 -2.52
N GLU A 145 -8.92 12.35 -2.40
CA GLU A 145 -9.51 12.06 -1.11
C GLU A 145 -10.16 10.68 -1.10
N PHE A 146 -9.96 9.93 -0.01
CA PHE A 146 -10.67 8.69 0.27
C PHE A 146 -11.37 8.83 1.62
N ARG A 147 -12.70 8.97 1.60
CA ARG A 147 -13.52 9.04 2.82
C ARG A 147 -12.98 10.06 3.84
N GLY A 148 -12.63 11.25 3.37
CA GLY A 148 -12.09 12.31 4.20
C GLY A 148 -10.59 12.27 4.43
N ILE A 149 -9.89 11.23 3.98
CA ILE A 149 -8.45 11.10 4.14
C ILE A 149 -7.74 11.50 2.85
N PRO A 150 -6.78 12.44 2.88
CA PRO A 150 -5.98 12.77 1.71
C PRO A 150 -5.24 11.54 1.17
N MET A 151 -5.34 11.32 -0.14
CA MET A 151 -4.66 10.21 -0.80
C MET A 151 -3.89 10.70 -2.02
N MET A 152 -2.82 10.01 -2.35
CA MET A 152 -2.00 10.29 -3.51
C MET A 152 -1.53 8.98 -4.13
N GLY A 153 -1.54 8.90 -5.45
CA GLY A 153 -0.94 7.79 -6.18
C GLY A 153 0.49 8.12 -6.59
N THR A 154 1.34 7.12 -6.64
CA THR A 154 2.68 7.19 -7.23
C THR A 154 3.03 5.84 -7.85
N TYR A 155 4.18 5.72 -8.50
CA TYR A 155 4.57 4.47 -9.12
C TYR A 155 4.86 3.39 -8.07
N HIS A 156 4.54 2.15 -8.43
CA HIS A 156 4.89 0.99 -7.61
C HIS A 156 6.42 0.80 -7.60
N PRO A 157 7.04 0.45 -6.44
CA PRO A 157 8.49 0.23 -6.38
C PRO A 157 9.02 -0.78 -7.40
N ALA A 158 8.25 -1.83 -7.74
CA ALA A 158 8.65 -2.79 -8.78
C ALA A 158 8.82 -2.13 -10.16
N TYR A 159 8.00 -1.12 -10.47
CA TYR A 159 8.15 -0.34 -11.70
C TYR A 159 9.49 0.40 -11.71
N LEU A 160 9.92 0.93 -10.57
CA LEU A 160 11.20 1.65 -10.45
C LEU A 160 12.41 0.75 -10.62
N LEU A 161 12.29 -0.53 -10.27
CA LEU A 161 13.35 -1.50 -10.50
C LEU A 161 13.60 -1.72 -11.99
N ARG A 162 12.56 -1.63 -12.82
CA ARG A 162 12.64 -1.74 -14.27
C ARG A 162 12.91 -0.40 -14.95
N ASN A 163 12.52 0.71 -14.33
CA ASN A 163 12.60 2.06 -14.86
C ASN A 163 13.21 3.01 -13.83
N PRO A 164 14.53 2.91 -13.57
CA PRO A 164 15.16 3.69 -12.50
C PRO A 164 15.02 5.21 -12.65
N ASN A 165 14.88 5.70 -13.88
CA ASN A 165 14.70 7.14 -14.12
C ASN A 165 13.40 7.69 -13.50
N ALA A 166 12.39 6.84 -13.30
CA ALA A 166 11.13 7.24 -12.68
C ALA A 166 11.25 7.47 -11.17
N LYS A 167 12.39 7.15 -10.54
CA LYS A 167 12.63 7.44 -9.12
C LYS A 167 12.53 8.94 -8.82
N ALA A 168 12.96 9.78 -9.75
CA ALA A 168 12.86 11.24 -9.60
C ALA A 168 11.39 11.68 -9.49
N ASP A 169 10.51 11.08 -10.28
CA ASP A 169 9.07 11.38 -10.22
C ASP A 169 8.46 10.98 -8.89
N VAL A 170 8.80 9.78 -8.41
CA VAL A 170 8.31 9.30 -7.11
C VAL A 170 8.83 10.20 -5.99
N TRP A 171 10.09 10.63 -6.06
CA TRP A 171 10.64 11.53 -5.05
C TRP A 171 9.89 12.86 -5.02
N GLU A 172 9.53 13.42 -6.18
CA GLU A 172 8.70 14.62 -6.24
C GLU A 172 7.33 14.40 -5.57
N ASP A 173 6.72 13.24 -5.80
CA ASP A 173 5.45 12.88 -5.17
C ASP A 173 5.62 12.77 -3.64
N LEU A 174 6.65 12.08 -3.18
CA LEU A 174 6.90 11.88 -1.74
C LEU A 174 7.24 13.19 -1.02
N LYS A 175 7.90 14.14 -1.67
CA LYS A 175 8.15 15.46 -1.09
C LYS A 175 6.84 16.19 -0.76
N LYS A 176 5.82 16.03 -1.59
CA LYS A 176 4.48 16.59 -1.31
C LYS A 176 3.86 15.93 -0.07
N VAL A 177 4.02 14.65 0.07
CA VAL A 177 3.54 13.90 1.24
C VAL A 177 4.29 14.37 2.50
N MET A 178 5.61 14.53 2.41
CA MET A 178 6.43 15.04 3.51
C MET A 178 5.95 16.43 3.97
N ALA A 179 5.72 17.34 3.02
CA ALA A 179 5.22 18.68 3.33
C ALA A 179 3.86 18.61 4.04
N HIS A 180 2.97 17.75 3.57
CA HIS A 180 1.65 17.56 4.18
C HIS A 180 1.73 17.04 5.62
N LEU A 181 2.69 16.16 5.89
CA LEU A 181 2.91 15.58 7.22
C LEU A 181 3.74 16.48 8.15
N GLY A 182 4.21 17.63 7.68
CA GLY A 182 5.06 18.51 8.45
C GLY A 182 6.49 18.03 8.62
N LEU A 183 6.94 17.11 7.75
CA LEU A 183 8.32 16.64 7.75
C LEU A 183 9.23 17.62 7.02
N LYS A 184 10.52 17.63 7.40
CA LYS A 184 11.49 18.50 6.76
C LYS A 184 11.76 18.01 5.33
N VAL A 185 11.33 18.80 4.35
CA VAL A 185 11.60 18.51 2.94
C VAL A 185 13.01 19.02 2.61
N PRO A 186 13.88 18.16 1.99
CA PRO A 186 15.20 18.60 1.58
C PRO A 186 15.14 19.75 0.59
N SER A 187 15.98 20.76 0.80
CA SER A 187 16.14 21.84 -0.18
C SER A 187 16.79 21.28 -1.44
N ARG A 188 16.44 21.82 -2.61
CA ARG A 188 17.13 21.51 -3.85
C ARG A 188 18.59 21.95 -3.70
N SER A 189 19.48 20.98 -3.76
CA SER A 189 20.90 21.25 -3.92
C SER A 189 21.21 21.54 -5.37
#